data_6ce82ec1162d4823bfe8f54c6b9d0a8f
#
_entry.id   6ce82ec1162d4823bfe8f54c6b9d0a8f
#
_cell.length_a   1.000
_cell.length_b   1.000
_cell.length_c   1.000
_cell.angle_alpha   90.00
_cell.angle_beta   90.00
_cell.angle_gamma   90.00
#
_symmetry.space_group_name_H-M   'P 1'
#
loop_
_entity.id
_entity.type
_entity.pdbx_description
1 polymer ?
#
loop_
_entity_poly.entity_id
_entity_poly.type
_entity_poly.pdbx_seq_one_letter_code
_entity_poly.pdbx_strand_id
1 'polypeptide(L)'
;MCCLMTILFMGGWLPPAKRIHHTKHKPAMRHHDLPEFMKFLLKRDTTPARALEFQILTIARPTEVQFAEWPEINLDEGTWTIPGSKMKNRNPNELHVVPLVPRAIEILRSMPQSGRYVFPGYQGKEQISENALNNTVKAIHQESLKSGGKGFMDPRYNKIACAHGMRSCFKNFAAARTDFDDVVSELSLAHLDS
;
A
#
# COMPACT_ATOMS: atom_id res chain seq x y z
N MET A 1 -34.07 -39.27 -28.99
CA MET A 1 -34.70 -38.38 -28.01
C MET A 1 -34.53 -39.03 -26.65
N CYS A 2 -34.17 -38.32 -25.65
CA CYS A 2 -33.96 -38.72 -24.25
C CYS A 2 -32.51 -39.10 -23.84
N CYS A 3 -31.61 -38.14 -23.78
CA CYS A 3 -30.41 -38.28 -23.01
C CYS A 3 -29.93 -36.95 -22.37
N LEU A 4 -30.78 -35.93 -22.41
CA LEU A 4 -30.41 -34.56 -21.91
C LEU A 4 -31.17 -34.15 -20.64
N MET A 5 -31.98 -35.02 -20.06
CA MET A 5 -32.81 -34.70 -18.91
C MET A 5 -32.34 -35.31 -17.56
N THR A 6 -31.27 -36.10 -17.56
CA THR A 6 -30.82 -36.80 -16.34
C THR A 6 -29.71 -36.07 -15.59
N ILE A 7 -29.17 -34.95 -16.12
CA ILE A 7 -28.10 -34.18 -15.49
C ILE A 7 -28.62 -33.10 -14.53
N LEU A 8 -29.92 -32.83 -14.55
CA LEU A 8 -30.52 -31.73 -13.75
C LEU A 8 -30.96 -32.13 -12.34
N PHE A 9 -30.75 -33.37 -11.90
CA PHE A 9 -31.20 -33.84 -10.58
C PHE A 9 -30.11 -34.40 -9.67
N MET A 10 -28.83 -34.17 -9.98
CA MET A 10 -27.77 -34.37 -9.02
C MET A 10 -27.48 -33.04 -8.28
N GLY A 11 -28.42 -32.64 -7.44
CA GLY A 11 -28.29 -31.48 -6.57
C GLY A 11 -27.26 -31.69 -5.45
N GLY A 12 -25.97 -31.81 -5.81
CA GLY A 12 -24.95 -31.99 -4.77
C GLY A 12 -23.51 -31.59 -5.14
N TRP A 13 -23.29 -31.12 -6.36
CA TRP A 13 -21.91 -30.91 -6.86
C TRP A 13 -21.55 -29.49 -7.24
N LEU A 14 -22.39 -28.52 -6.99
CA LEU A 14 -21.96 -27.13 -7.03
C LEU A 14 -21.43 -26.77 -5.65
N PRO A 15 -20.16 -26.39 -5.50
CA PRO A 15 -19.68 -25.85 -4.25
C PRO A 15 -20.58 -24.68 -3.85
N PRO A 16 -20.91 -24.53 -2.55
CA PRO A 16 -21.75 -23.44 -2.09
C PRO A 16 -21.18 -22.13 -2.63
N ALA A 17 -22.04 -21.31 -3.24
CA ALA A 17 -21.64 -20.02 -3.79
C ALA A 17 -20.80 -19.31 -2.73
N LYS A 18 -19.50 -19.10 -3.02
CA LYS A 18 -18.61 -18.34 -2.12
C LYS A 18 -19.38 -17.07 -1.78
N ARG A 19 -19.74 -16.88 -0.51
CA ARG A 19 -20.33 -15.62 -0.06
C ARG A 19 -19.42 -14.53 -0.59
N ILE A 20 -19.95 -13.70 -1.48
CA ILE A 20 -19.25 -12.52 -1.95
C ILE A 20 -19.11 -11.63 -0.72
N HIS A 21 -18.02 -11.80 0.01
CA HIS A 21 -17.64 -10.85 1.03
C HIS A 21 -17.34 -9.56 0.28
N HIS A 22 -18.24 -8.60 0.37
CA HIS A 22 -17.97 -7.24 -0.06
C HIS A 22 -16.81 -6.72 0.78
N THR A 23 -15.61 -7.00 0.34
CA THR A 23 -14.40 -6.38 0.88
C THR A 23 -14.57 -4.88 0.70
N LYS A 24 -14.74 -4.16 1.82
CA LYS A 24 -14.80 -2.70 1.79
C LYS A 24 -13.46 -2.18 1.26
N HIS A 25 -13.40 -1.88 -0.02
CA HIS A 25 -12.23 -1.29 -0.62
C HIS A 25 -11.87 0.01 0.09
N LYS A 26 -10.60 0.23 0.32
CA LYS A 26 -10.12 1.47 0.92
C LYS A 26 -10.13 2.59 -0.14
N PRO A 27 -10.57 3.80 0.21
CA PRO A 27 -10.63 4.91 -0.75
C PRO A 27 -9.26 5.17 -1.38
N ALA A 28 -9.23 5.21 -2.71
CA ALA A 28 -8.04 5.42 -3.52
C ALA A 28 -8.26 6.56 -4.52
N MET A 29 -7.28 7.46 -4.65
CA MET A 29 -7.30 8.44 -5.74
C MET A 29 -7.06 7.77 -7.09
N ARG A 30 -7.37 8.46 -8.18
CA ARG A 30 -7.01 8.01 -9.52
C ARG A 30 -5.49 8.03 -9.67
N HIS A 31 -4.91 7.06 -10.38
CA HIS A 31 -3.46 7.03 -10.63
C HIS A 31 -2.95 8.29 -11.37
N HIS A 32 -3.80 8.93 -12.18
CA HIS A 32 -3.47 10.18 -12.87
C HIS A 32 -3.27 11.36 -11.91
N ASP A 33 -3.87 11.32 -10.73
CA ASP A 33 -3.76 12.40 -9.73
C ASP A 33 -2.48 12.23 -8.85
N LEU A 34 -1.84 11.06 -8.92
CA LEU A 34 -0.65 10.75 -8.10
C LEU A 34 0.53 11.71 -8.36
N PRO A 35 0.89 12.07 -9.62
CA PRO A 35 1.98 13.01 -9.84
C PRO A 35 1.76 14.39 -9.19
N GLU A 36 0.52 14.89 -9.20
CA GLU A 36 0.19 16.13 -8.53
C GLU A 36 0.22 15.99 -7.01
N PHE A 37 -0.31 14.90 -6.47
CA PHE A 37 -0.21 14.56 -5.05
C PHE A 37 1.25 14.55 -4.59
N MET A 38 2.15 13.92 -5.36
CA MET A 38 3.58 13.85 -5.05
C MET A 38 4.23 15.23 -4.99
N LYS A 39 3.81 16.22 -5.81
CA LYS A 39 4.32 17.59 -5.71
C LYS A 39 4.05 18.24 -4.35
N PHE A 40 2.91 17.97 -3.74
CA PHE A 40 2.59 18.44 -2.40
C PHE A 40 3.32 17.64 -1.32
N LEU A 41 3.43 16.32 -1.49
CA LEU A 41 4.10 15.44 -0.55
C LEU A 41 5.58 15.77 -0.41
N LEU A 42 6.27 15.96 -1.54
CA LEU A 42 7.72 16.22 -1.57
C LEU A 42 8.12 17.57 -0.94
N LYS A 43 7.19 18.53 -0.83
CA LYS A 43 7.42 19.80 -0.14
C LYS A 43 7.45 19.66 1.39
N ARG A 44 7.02 18.51 1.92
CA ARG A 44 6.88 18.30 3.36
C ARG A 44 8.11 17.58 3.92
N ASP A 45 8.77 18.23 4.86
CA ASP A 45 9.91 17.65 5.56
C ASP A 45 9.52 17.18 6.97
N THR A 46 8.67 16.16 7.03
CA THR A 46 8.21 15.54 8.28
C THR A 46 8.32 14.02 8.19
N THR A 47 8.57 13.36 9.32
CA THR A 47 8.66 11.89 9.38
C THR A 47 7.42 11.20 8.75
N PRO A 48 6.16 11.60 9.04
CA PRO A 48 5.00 11.01 8.37
C PRO A 48 4.96 11.22 6.85
N ALA A 49 5.48 12.35 6.35
CA ALA A 49 5.54 12.59 4.91
C ALA A 49 6.60 11.70 4.25
N ARG A 50 7.76 11.54 4.86
CA ARG A 50 8.81 10.61 4.39
C ARG A 50 8.35 9.16 4.45
N ALA A 51 7.64 8.77 5.51
CA ALA A 51 7.03 7.44 5.63
C ALA A 51 5.97 7.19 4.54
N LEU A 52 5.14 8.18 4.22
CA LEU A 52 4.15 8.06 3.15
C LEU A 52 4.82 8.01 1.76
N GLU A 53 5.86 8.79 1.52
CA GLU A 53 6.66 8.73 0.30
C GLU A 53 7.30 7.35 0.15
N PHE A 54 7.92 6.84 1.21
CA PHE A 54 8.50 5.49 1.24
C PHE A 54 7.46 4.41 0.98
N GLN A 55 6.27 4.52 1.59
CA GLN A 55 5.16 3.61 1.34
C GLN A 55 4.73 3.58 -0.14
N ILE A 56 4.68 4.74 -0.79
CA ILE A 56 4.30 4.84 -2.21
C ILE A 56 5.38 4.19 -3.09
N LEU A 57 6.67 4.41 -2.79
CA LEU A 57 7.79 3.87 -3.55
C LEU A 57 7.96 2.36 -3.41
N THR A 58 7.63 1.81 -2.24
CA THR A 58 7.76 0.37 -1.95
C THR A 58 6.45 -0.40 -2.11
N ILE A 59 5.34 0.30 -2.27
CA ILE A 59 3.98 -0.26 -2.37
C ILE A 59 3.59 -1.09 -1.12
N ALA A 60 4.32 -0.93 -0.04
CA ALA A 60 4.11 -1.65 1.22
C ALA A 60 2.79 -1.24 1.90
N ARG A 61 2.29 -2.06 2.80
CA ARG A 61 1.11 -1.70 3.60
C ARG A 61 1.46 -0.60 4.59
N PRO A 62 0.52 0.32 4.92
CA PRO A 62 0.75 1.37 5.91
C PRO A 62 1.29 0.83 7.25
N THR A 63 0.79 -0.32 7.70
CA THR A 63 1.24 -0.97 8.94
C THR A 63 2.66 -1.52 8.81
N GLU A 64 3.05 -2.05 7.66
CA GLU A 64 4.42 -2.53 7.41
C GLU A 64 5.41 -1.37 7.52
N VAL A 65 5.10 -0.23 6.91
CA VAL A 65 5.92 0.98 7.00
C VAL A 65 5.94 1.56 8.41
N GLN A 66 4.80 1.58 9.09
CA GLN A 66 4.70 2.05 10.48
C GLN A 66 5.64 1.30 11.40
N PHE A 67 5.72 -0.02 11.25
CA PHE A 67 6.53 -0.90 12.08
C PHE A 67 7.84 -1.34 11.43
N ALA A 68 8.31 -0.64 10.39
CA ALA A 68 9.61 -0.90 9.78
C ALA A 68 10.73 -0.66 10.79
N GLU A 69 11.64 -1.63 10.93
CA GLU A 69 12.76 -1.60 11.85
C GLU A 69 14.09 -1.56 11.10
N TRP A 70 15.10 -0.91 11.68
CA TRP A 70 16.43 -0.82 11.05
C TRP A 70 17.08 -2.16 10.74
N PRO A 71 16.96 -3.22 11.58
CA PRO A 71 17.52 -4.54 11.23
C PRO A 71 16.92 -5.20 9.98
N GLU A 72 15.77 -4.71 9.50
CA GLU A 72 15.11 -5.20 8.29
C GLU A 72 15.66 -4.54 7.01
N ILE A 73 16.45 -3.46 7.16
CA ILE A 73 16.96 -2.66 6.05
C ILE A 73 18.42 -3.01 5.77
N ASN A 74 18.68 -3.40 4.54
CA ASN A 74 20.05 -3.53 4.02
C ASN A 74 20.29 -2.42 2.99
N LEU A 75 20.99 -1.36 3.42
CA LEU A 75 21.27 -0.19 2.56
C LEU A 75 22.31 -0.49 1.49
N ASP A 76 23.19 -1.47 1.71
CA ASP A 76 24.25 -1.83 0.77
C ASP A 76 23.69 -2.67 -0.39
N GLU A 77 22.80 -3.60 -0.08
CA GLU A 77 22.08 -4.38 -1.09
C GLU A 77 20.85 -3.64 -1.65
N GLY A 78 20.43 -2.53 -1.04
CA GLY A 78 19.24 -1.81 -1.42
C GLY A 78 17.97 -2.64 -1.24
N THR A 79 17.82 -3.34 -0.12
CA THR A 79 16.67 -4.20 0.16
C THR A 79 16.04 -3.92 1.52
N TRP A 80 14.73 -4.17 1.60
CA TRP A 80 13.97 -4.21 2.85
C TRP A 80 13.33 -5.58 2.99
N THR A 81 13.70 -6.32 4.03
CA THR A 81 13.21 -7.67 4.30
C THR A 81 12.14 -7.64 5.39
N ILE A 82 10.89 -7.82 5.01
CA ILE A 82 9.74 -7.80 5.92
C ILE A 82 9.47 -9.22 6.43
N PRO A 83 9.53 -9.48 7.74
CA PRO A 83 9.18 -10.78 8.31
C PRO A 83 7.69 -11.10 8.11
N GLY A 84 7.37 -12.35 7.80
CA GLY A 84 5.98 -12.81 7.63
C GLY A 84 5.11 -12.56 8.86
N SER A 85 5.69 -12.55 10.06
CA SER A 85 5.01 -12.21 11.31
C SER A 85 4.42 -10.78 11.33
N LYS A 86 4.99 -9.85 10.55
CA LYS A 86 4.47 -8.47 10.36
C LYS A 86 3.47 -8.35 9.21
N MET A 87 3.29 -9.43 8.44
CA MET A 87 2.44 -9.44 7.27
C MET A 87 1.11 -10.13 7.53
N LYS A 88 0.02 -9.57 6.98
CA LYS A 88 -1.29 -10.18 7.10
C LYS A 88 -1.37 -11.48 6.29
N ASN A 89 -1.84 -12.57 6.91
CA ASN A 89 -2.09 -13.87 6.27
C ASN A 89 -0.83 -14.54 5.67
N ARG A 90 0.36 -14.29 6.23
CA ARG A 90 1.60 -14.95 5.84
C ARG A 90 2.09 -15.90 6.93
N ASN A 91 2.82 -16.93 6.52
CA ASN A 91 3.57 -17.76 7.45
C ASN A 91 4.62 -16.90 8.16
N PRO A 92 4.68 -16.90 9.51
CA PRO A 92 5.65 -16.10 10.27
C PRO A 92 7.12 -16.32 9.85
N ASN A 93 7.44 -17.50 9.33
CA ASN A 93 8.79 -17.87 8.90
C ASN A 93 9.12 -17.43 7.45
N GLU A 94 8.15 -16.93 6.70
CA GLU A 94 8.39 -16.38 5.38
C GLU A 94 8.99 -14.99 5.47
N LEU A 95 9.78 -14.66 4.45
CA LEU A 95 10.37 -13.32 4.29
C LEU A 95 9.86 -12.72 2.99
N HIS A 96 9.52 -11.44 3.04
CA HIS A 96 9.20 -10.67 1.84
C HIS A 96 10.27 -9.63 1.61
N VAL A 97 11.04 -9.82 0.54
CA VAL A 97 12.14 -8.90 0.18
C VAL A 97 11.63 -7.87 -0.81
N VAL A 98 11.70 -6.61 -0.43
CA VAL A 98 11.32 -5.45 -1.24
C VAL A 98 12.58 -4.76 -1.75
N PRO A 99 12.81 -4.70 -3.07
CA PRO A 99 13.92 -3.93 -3.62
C PRO A 99 13.66 -2.42 -3.43
N LEU A 100 14.68 -1.69 -3.03
CA LEU A 100 14.61 -0.26 -2.74
C LEU A 100 15.15 0.54 -3.93
N VAL A 101 14.31 1.39 -4.50
CA VAL A 101 14.75 2.36 -5.50
C VAL A 101 15.65 3.43 -4.86
N PRO A 102 16.54 4.11 -5.64
CA PRO A 102 17.48 5.09 -5.09
C PRO A 102 16.81 6.14 -4.18
N ARG A 103 15.65 6.64 -4.55
CA ARG A 103 14.91 7.62 -3.74
C ARG A 103 14.45 7.05 -2.38
N ALA A 104 14.07 5.79 -2.31
CA ALA A 104 13.73 5.14 -1.04
C ALA A 104 14.96 5.03 -0.12
N ILE A 105 16.13 4.74 -0.69
CA ILE A 105 17.40 4.71 0.05
C ILE A 105 17.77 6.11 0.56
N GLU A 106 17.57 7.17 -0.23
CA GLU A 106 17.79 8.56 0.22
C GLU A 106 16.89 8.91 1.42
N ILE A 107 15.60 8.52 1.37
CA ILE A 107 14.69 8.72 2.51
C ILE A 107 15.24 8.02 3.74
N LEU A 108 15.62 6.75 3.64
CA LEU A 108 16.15 5.98 4.76
C LEU A 108 17.42 6.63 5.35
N ARG A 109 18.34 7.08 4.49
CA ARG A 109 19.55 7.76 4.92
C ARG A 109 19.29 9.09 5.63
N SER A 110 18.16 9.74 5.34
CA SER A 110 17.75 11.00 6.01
C SER A 110 17.06 10.77 7.36
N MET A 111 16.68 9.53 7.69
CA MET A 111 16.03 9.23 8.97
C MET A 111 17.05 9.00 10.09
N PRO A 112 16.69 9.35 11.34
CA PRO A 112 17.56 9.12 12.48
C PRO A 112 17.70 7.61 12.77
N GLN A 113 18.95 7.13 12.82
CA GLN A 113 19.24 5.71 13.06
C GLN A 113 19.44 5.38 14.56
N SER A 114 19.06 6.26 15.44
CA SER A 114 19.27 6.13 16.88
C SER A 114 18.21 5.30 17.61
N GLY A 115 17.14 4.89 16.92
CA GLY A 115 16.02 4.15 17.49
C GLY A 115 15.81 2.78 16.83
N ARG A 116 14.81 2.04 17.32
CA ARG A 116 14.41 0.76 16.75
C ARG A 116 13.74 0.92 15.39
N TYR A 117 12.81 1.88 15.29
CA TYR A 117 11.97 2.09 14.11
C TYR A 117 12.60 3.05 13.11
N VAL A 118 12.41 2.74 11.82
CA VAL A 118 12.88 3.59 10.72
C VAL A 118 12.16 4.95 10.72
N PHE A 119 10.86 4.94 10.99
CA PHE A 119 10.04 6.15 11.06
C PHE A 119 9.60 6.39 12.51
N PRO A 120 10.40 7.11 13.30
CA PRO A 120 10.07 7.36 14.68
C PRO A 120 8.90 8.34 14.81
N GLY A 121 8.10 8.14 15.85
CA GLY A 121 7.04 9.05 16.27
C GLY A 121 7.58 10.29 17.00
N TYR A 122 6.66 11.01 17.63
CA TYR A 122 7.00 12.19 18.40
C TYR A 122 8.00 11.84 19.51
N GLN A 123 9.06 12.64 19.66
CA GLN A 123 10.19 12.44 20.58
C GLN A 123 11.08 11.21 20.30
N GLY A 124 10.94 10.53 19.17
CA GLY A 124 11.86 9.47 18.72
C GLY A 124 11.80 8.14 19.49
N LYS A 125 10.83 7.95 20.40
CA LYS A 125 10.77 6.78 21.29
C LYS A 125 10.01 5.59 20.71
N GLU A 126 9.00 5.86 19.91
CA GLU A 126 8.09 4.86 19.37
C GLU A 126 7.97 5.05 17.85
N GLN A 127 7.31 4.15 17.18
CA GLN A 127 6.95 4.30 15.76
C GLN A 127 5.95 5.46 15.57
N ILE A 128 5.80 5.92 14.33
CA ILE A 128 4.74 6.88 13.98
C ILE A 128 3.35 6.34 14.35
N SER A 129 2.42 7.23 14.66
CA SER A 129 1.05 6.82 15.03
C SER A 129 0.33 6.14 13.86
N GLU A 130 -0.63 5.27 14.16
CA GLU A 130 -1.46 4.54 13.18
C GLU A 130 -2.10 5.47 12.12
N ASN A 131 -2.46 6.68 12.54
CA ASN A 131 -3.12 7.64 11.67
C ASN A 131 -2.17 8.63 10.98
N ALA A 132 -0.87 8.58 11.25
CA ALA A 132 0.08 9.59 10.77
C ALA A 132 0.08 9.74 9.24
N LEU A 133 0.12 8.61 8.51
CA LEU A 133 0.09 8.62 7.05
C LEU A 133 -1.25 9.14 6.51
N ASN A 134 -2.37 8.72 7.10
CA ASN A 134 -3.70 9.18 6.70
C ASN A 134 -3.90 10.67 6.97
N ASN A 135 -3.37 11.17 8.08
CA ASN A 135 -3.42 12.60 8.40
C ASN A 135 -2.59 13.41 7.40
N THR A 136 -1.45 12.87 6.95
CA THR A 136 -0.64 13.50 5.89
C THR A 136 -1.42 13.56 4.57
N VAL A 137 -2.09 12.48 4.16
CA VAL A 137 -2.94 12.48 2.96
C VAL A 137 -4.06 13.53 3.07
N LYS A 138 -4.76 13.60 4.22
CA LYS A 138 -5.80 14.60 4.46
C LYS A 138 -5.28 16.02 4.41
N ALA A 139 -4.10 16.27 5.00
CA ALA A 139 -3.47 17.58 4.99
C ALA A 139 -3.10 18.03 3.56
N ILE A 140 -2.56 17.12 2.74
CA ILE A 140 -2.27 17.36 1.33
C ILE A 140 -3.55 17.64 0.54
N HIS A 141 -4.62 16.85 0.78
CA HIS A 141 -5.92 17.10 0.17
C HIS A 141 -6.43 18.52 0.45
N GLN A 142 -6.38 18.96 1.70
CA GLN A 142 -6.83 20.31 2.10
C GLN A 142 -5.94 21.42 1.51
N GLU A 143 -4.63 21.19 1.43
CA GLU A 143 -3.71 22.15 0.81
C GLU A 143 -3.98 22.31 -0.69
N SER A 144 -4.25 21.20 -1.40
CA SER A 144 -4.65 21.25 -2.80
C SER A 144 -5.93 22.07 -3.00
N LEU A 145 -6.95 21.87 -2.18
CA LEU A 145 -8.20 22.65 -2.24
C LEU A 145 -7.95 24.13 -2.01
N LYS A 146 -7.14 24.50 -1.02
CA LYS A 146 -6.78 25.90 -0.72
C LYS A 146 -6.01 26.56 -1.86
N SER A 147 -5.28 25.78 -2.65
CA SER A 147 -4.54 26.24 -3.82
C SER A 147 -5.37 26.25 -5.11
N GLY A 148 -6.69 26.07 -5.02
CA GLY A 148 -7.60 26.02 -6.17
C GLY A 148 -7.63 24.69 -6.91
N GLY A 149 -6.98 23.64 -6.38
CA GLY A 149 -7.02 22.28 -6.94
C GLY A 149 -8.29 21.52 -6.55
N LYS A 150 -8.40 20.27 -7.04
CA LYS A 150 -9.59 19.41 -6.82
C LYS A 150 -9.53 18.62 -5.51
N GLY A 151 -8.36 18.62 -4.85
CA GLY A 151 -8.07 17.67 -3.79
C GLY A 151 -7.90 16.23 -4.32
N PHE A 152 -7.78 15.27 -3.42
CA PHE A 152 -7.47 13.88 -3.75
C PHE A 152 -8.53 12.96 -3.15
N MET A 153 -9.50 12.54 -3.99
CA MET A 153 -10.66 11.78 -3.58
C MET A 153 -10.79 10.46 -4.36
N ASP A 154 -11.41 9.48 -3.75
CA ASP A 154 -11.91 8.32 -4.48
C ASP A 154 -13.24 8.69 -5.13
N PRO A 155 -13.33 8.68 -6.47
CA PRO A 155 -14.55 9.07 -7.17
C PRO A 155 -15.71 8.08 -6.98
N ARG A 156 -15.42 6.81 -6.60
CA ARG A 156 -16.45 5.77 -6.40
C ARG A 156 -17.19 5.92 -5.09
N TYR A 157 -16.49 6.40 -4.06
CA TYR A 157 -17.02 6.48 -2.70
C TYR A 157 -17.24 7.91 -2.23
N ASN A 158 -16.83 8.90 -3.02
CA ASN A 158 -16.81 10.31 -2.64
C ASN A 158 -16.14 10.54 -1.27
N LYS A 159 -15.00 9.89 -1.07
CA LYS A 159 -14.20 9.97 0.17
C LYS A 159 -12.78 10.39 -0.14
N ILE A 160 -12.17 11.12 0.79
CA ILE A 160 -10.74 11.46 0.69
C ILE A 160 -9.94 10.15 0.59
N ALA A 161 -8.99 10.10 -0.33
CA ALA A 161 -8.07 8.97 -0.46
C ALA A 161 -7.34 8.70 0.86
N CYS A 162 -6.89 7.48 1.05
CA CYS A 162 -6.16 7.07 2.25
C CYS A 162 -4.81 6.44 1.87
N ALA A 163 -3.92 6.34 2.83
CA ALA A 163 -2.59 5.73 2.64
C ALA A 163 -2.69 4.30 2.08
N HIS A 164 -3.63 3.50 2.58
CA HIS A 164 -3.86 2.15 2.05
C HIS A 164 -4.31 2.17 0.58
N GLY A 165 -5.07 3.18 0.17
CA GLY A 165 -5.55 3.36 -1.21
C GLY A 165 -4.41 3.57 -2.23
N MET A 166 -3.19 3.96 -1.80
CA MET A 166 -2.04 4.10 -2.70
C MET A 166 -1.67 2.77 -3.38
N ARG A 167 -1.88 1.65 -2.72
CA ARG A 167 -1.67 0.31 -3.30
C ARG A 167 -2.67 0.03 -4.43
N SER A 168 -3.94 0.41 -4.25
CA SER A 168 -4.94 0.33 -5.33
C SER A 168 -4.63 1.30 -6.48
N CYS A 169 -4.07 2.47 -6.16
CA CYS A 169 -3.61 3.42 -7.15
C CYS A 169 -2.50 2.81 -8.02
N PHE A 170 -1.51 2.12 -7.42
CA PHE A 170 -0.47 1.38 -8.14
C PHE A 170 -1.06 0.27 -9.01
N LYS A 171 -1.95 -0.58 -8.47
CA LYS A 171 -2.59 -1.66 -9.25
C LYS A 171 -3.31 -1.12 -10.48
N ASN A 172 -4.07 -0.02 -10.31
CA ASN A 172 -4.76 0.63 -11.42
C ASN A 172 -3.78 1.24 -12.43
N PHE A 173 -2.64 1.75 -11.99
CA PHE A 173 -1.58 2.23 -12.87
C PHE A 173 -0.94 1.09 -13.66
N ALA A 174 -0.56 0.01 -12.99
CA ALA A 174 0.05 -1.15 -13.63
C ALA A 174 -0.87 -1.72 -14.73
N ALA A 175 -2.15 -1.95 -14.40
CA ALA A 175 -3.14 -2.46 -15.36
C ALA A 175 -3.42 -1.51 -16.53
N ALA A 176 -3.31 -0.19 -16.34
CA ALA A 176 -3.65 0.80 -17.38
C ALA A 176 -2.47 1.25 -18.23
N ARG A 177 -1.23 1.07 -17.77
CA ARG A 177 -0.04 1.72 -18.34
C ARG A 177 1.14 0.80 -18.57
N THR A 178 1.03 -0.48 -18.21
CA THR A 178 2.09 -1.46 -18.43
C THR A 178 1.50 -2.73 -19.03
N ASP A 179 2.36 -3.47 -19.76
CA ASP A 179 2.04 -4.78 -20.31
C ASP A 179 2.44 -5.92 -19.37
N PHE A 180 2.72 -5.60 -18.09
CA PHE A 180 3.03 -6.63 -17.10
C PHE A 180 1.79 -7.46 -16.78
N ASP A 181 2.00 -8.77 -16.66
CA ASP A 181 0.98 -9.69 -16.17
C ASP A 181 0.46 -9.25 -14.78
N ASP A 182 -0.84 -9.42 -14.56
CA ASP A 182 -1.47 -9.12 -13.26
C ASP A 182 -0.76 -9.83 -12.11
N VAL A 183 -0.21 -11.03 -12.33
CA VAL A 183 0.58 -11.80 -11.36
C VAL A 183 1.77 -10.98 -10.86
N VAL A 184 2.46 -10.24 -11.72
CA VAL A 184 3.61 -9.41 -11.31
C VAL A 184 3.15 -8.30 -10.35
N SER A 185 2.02 -7.68 -10.63
CA SER A 185 1.45 -6.64 -9.77
C SER A 185 0.98 -7.20 -8.42
N GLU A 186 0.37 -8.40 -8.40
CA GLU A 186 -0.06 -9.08 -7.19
C GLU A 186 1.14 -9.52 -6.32
N LEU A 187 2.20 -10.06 -6.93
CA LEU A 187 3.44 -10.40 -6.22
C LEU A 187 4.10 -9.16 -5.63
N SER A 188 4.16 -8.04 -6.37
CA SER A 188 4.69 -6.77 -5.87
C SER A 188 3.88 -6.22 -4.69
N LEU A 189 2.59 -6.49 -4.67
CA LEU A 189 1.68 -6.16 -3.57
C LEU A 189 1.76 -7.18 -2.41
N ALA A 190 2.58 -8.21 -2.52
CA ALA A 190 2.62 -9.32 -1.57
C ALA A 190 1.20 -9.90 -1.29
N HIS A 191 0.38 -9.99 -2.33
CA HIS A 191 -0.87 -10.74 -2.28
C HIS A 191 -0.52 -12.20 -2.49
N LEU A 192 -1.02 -13.07 -1.60
CA LEU A 192 -0.97 -14.51 -1.81
C LEU A 192 -2.08 -14.87 -2.80
N ASP A 193 -1.74 -15.69 -3.78
CA ASP A 193 -2.76 -16.38 -4.57
C ASP A 193 -3.56 -17.25 -3.61
N SER A 194 -4.85 -17.01 -3.56
CA SER A 194 -5.82 -17.74 -2.73
C SER A 194 -6.43 -18.89 -3.51
#